data_3fc88d1ab5ce86a3138e7e4902830e1f
#
_entry.id   3fc88d1ab5ce86a3138e7e4902830e1f
#
_cell.length_a   1.000
_cell.length_b   1.000
_cell.length_c   1.000
_cell.angle_alpha   90.00
_cell.angle_beta   90.00
_cell.angle_gamma   90.00
#
_symmetry.space_group_name_H-M   'P 1'
#
loop_
_entity.id
_entity.type
_entity.pdbx_description
1 polymer ?
#
loop_
_entity_poly.entity_id
_entity_poly.type
_entity_poly.pdbx_seq_one_letter_code
_entity_poly.pdbx_strand_id
1 'polypeptide(L)'
;MDGGGRVYIAIDLKSFYASVECVERKLDPLTTNLVVADPTRTEKTICLAVTPALKAWGISGRARLFEVVHRVEELNRERLAAAVRGGHIRKDADGKYDFVTESFDANALAADPALKLGYYVAPPRMKLYEKYSAKIFSIYTKYIAPEDIIVYSIDEIFADATRYLRTQRLSARELAMAMIREVLYTTGITATAGVGTNLYLAKVAMDIVAKRAPADRDGVRLAELDERSYREKLWCHKPITDFWRVGRGTARRLEALGCFTMGDVARLSEQNESALYRAFGVNAELLIDHAWGWEPTTVDMVKAYRPVSKSLSSGQVLKEPYDFDRGRLIVREMTELLALELVKKQFVTKKLELTISYDRESLTVLRPGTDMRDTVYAASRTGRVYTGAVTPDLYGRPHPGHAHGTGKLDRWTSSTKRIMDAVLGVYDRVVDPDLLIRRVNLAAVELVREDELPQEAPEQLSLFADCGEWEERKARERAADEKERRLQKTTLRLQQKYGRNAVLKGMNLLEGGTTIERNRQIGGHRSGEEDRT
;
A
#
# COMPACT_ATOMS: atom_id res chain seq x y z
N MET A 1 29.63 -6.75 19.09
CA MET A 1 29.85 -5.57 18.22
C MET A 1 30.50 -4.45 19.02
N ASP A 2 31.79 -4.57 19.25
CA ASP A 2 32.58 -3.61 20.09
C ASP A 2 33.65 -2.84 19.28
N GLY A 3 33.33 -2.45 18.11
CA GLY A 3 34.23 -1.66 17.27
C GLY A 3 33.47 -0.56 16.56
N GLY A 4 33.51 0.67 17.08
CA GLY A 4 33.30 1.97 16.39
C GLY A 4 32.28 2.15 15.26
N GLY A 5 31.56 1.12 14.82
CA GLY A 5 30.61 1.12 13.72
C GLY A 5 29.20 1.60 14.11
N ARG A 6 28.38 1.97 13.11
CA ARG A 6 26.96 2.32 13.33
C ARG A 6 26.16 1.08 13.69
N VAL A 7 25.11 1.28 14.47
CA VAL A 7 24.15 0.24 14.86
C VAL A 7 22.73 0.75 14.62
N TYR A 8 22.00 0.01 13.83
CA TYR A 8 20.60 0.32 13.49
C TYR A 8 19.66 -0.76 14.02
N ILE A 9 18.49 -0.34 14.45
CA ILE A 9 17.40 -1.20 14.90
C ILE A 9 16.21 -0.98 13.96
N ALA A 10 15.69 -2.05 13.37
CA ALA A 10 14.40 -2.07 12.67
C ALA A 10 13.37 -2.77 13.56
N ILE A 11 12.16 -2.21 13.72
CA ILE A 11 11.07 -2.78 14.52
C ILE A 11 9.81 -2.78 13.67
N ASP A 12 9.12 -3.94 13.59
CA ASP A 12 7.87 -4.17 12.87
C ASP A 12 6.82 -4.76 13.83
N LEU A 13 5.68 -4.08 13.99
CA LEU A 13 4.60 -4.51 14.87
C LEU A 13 3.85 -5.70 14.25
N LYS A 14 3.74 -6.77 15.02
CA LYS A 14 3.24 -8.05 14.53
C LYS A 14 1.77 -7.99 14.14
N SER A 15 1.47 -8.12 12.83
CA SER A 15 0.10 -8.09 12.28
C SER A 15 -0.71 -6.88 12.78
N PHE A 16 -0.13 -5.70 12.79
CA PHE A 16 -0.53 -4.52 13.55
C PHE A 16 -2.04 -4.26 13.60
N TYR A 17 -2.72 -4.11 12.46
CA TYR A 17 -4.16 -3.83 12.46
C TYR A 17 -4.98 -4.94 13.13
N ALA A 18 -4.62 -6.19 12.88
CA ALA A 18 -5.30 -7.32 13.49
C ALA A 18 -5.03 -7.40 14.99
N SER A 19 -3.80 -7.08 15.42
CA SER A 19 -3.45 -7.01 16.84
C SER A 19 -4.21 -5.92 17.58
N VAL A 20 -4.33 -4.72 16.98
CA VAL A 20 -5.17 -3.64 17.53
C VAL A 20 -6.62 -4.10 17.69
N GLU A 21 -7.18 -4.77 16.67
CA GLU A 21 -8.57 -5.27 16.73
C GLU A 21 -8.77 -6.35 17.79
N CYS A 22 -7.78 -7.21 18.03
CA CYS A 22 -7.81 -8.19 19.11
C CYS A 22 -7.77 -7.50 20.48
N VAL A 23 -6.81 -6.60 20.70
CA VAL A 23 -6.66 -5.86 21.97
C VAL A 23 -7.94 -5.10 22.34
N GLU A 24 -8.52 -4.38 21.39
CA GLU A 24 -9.78 -3.64 21.61
C GLU A 24 -10.96 -4.52 21.98
N ARG A 25 -10.91 -5.80 21.58
CA ARG A 25 -11.90 -6.83 21.93
C ARG A 25 -11.52 -7.65 23.16
N LYS A 26 -10.40 -7.30 23.82
CA LYS A 26 -9.83 -8.08 24.95
C LYS A 26 -9.50 -9.52 24.57
N LEU A 27 -9.05 -9.74 23.33
CA LEU A 27 -8.60 -11.02 22.80
C LEU A 27 -7.08 -11.03 22.69
N ASP A 28 -6.46 -12.21 22.77
CA ASP A 28 -5.02 -12.35 22.56
C ASP A 28 -4.67 -12.28 21.07
N PRO A 29 -3.84 -11.29 20.63
CA PRO A 29 -3.43 -11.18 19.23
C PRO A 29 -2.64 -12.38 18.70
N LEU A 30 -2.02 -13.17 19.56
CA LEU A 30 -1.17 -14.29 19.14
C LEU A 30 -1.94 -15.58 18.92
N THR A 31 -3.04 -15.79 19.65
CA THR A 31 -3.84 -17.04 19.60
C THR A 31 -5.17 -16.89 18.89
N THR A 32 -5.71 -15.68 18.78
CA THR A 32 -7.01 -15.44 18.15
C THR A 32 -6.93 -15.48 16.62
N ASN A 33 -7.88 -16.18 15.99
CA ASN A 33 -8.07 -16.17 14.55
C ASN A 33 -8.91 -14.94 14.14
N LEU A 34 -8.29 -13.96 13.48
CA LEU A 34 -8.96 -12.73 13.05
C LEU A 34 -8.36 -12.19 11.75
N VAL A 35 -9.20 -11.67 10.88
CA VAL A 35 -8.83 -10.87 9.71
C VAL A 35 -9.41 -9.47 9.81
N VAL A 36 -8.68 -8.47 9.32
CA VAL A 36 -9.18 -7.10 9.14
C VAL A 36 -9.58 -6.92 7.69
N ALA A 37 -10.87 -6.89 7.42
CA ALA A 37 -11.43 -6.70 6.09
C ALA A 37 -12.79 -5.99 6.18
N ASP A 38 -13.19 -5.29 5.10
CA ASP A 38 -14.52 -4.68 5.01
C ASP A 38 -15.50 -5.62 4.26
N PRO A 39 -16.35 -6.38 4.98
CA PRO A 39 -17.26 -7.33 4.37
C PRO A 39 -18.38 -6.66 3.57
N THR A 40 -18.61 -5.35 3.79
CA THR A 40 -19.66 -4.60 3.08
C THR A 40 -19.26 -4.21 1.66
N ARG A 41 -17.99 -4.39 1.28
CA ARG A 41 -17.52 -4.09 -0.07
C ARG A 41 -17.82 -5.25 -1.03
N THR A 42 -16.98 -6.24 -1.01
CA THR A 42 -17.14 -7.51 -1.77
C THR A 42 -16.18 -8.54 -1.16
N GLU A 43 -16.46 -9.82 -1.37
CA GLU A 43 -15.52 -10.91 -1.01
C GLU A 43 -14.16 -10.81 -1.70
N LYS A 44 -14.05 -10.02 -2.80
CA LYS A 44 -12.78 -9.75 -3.49
C LYS A 44 -11.93 -8.70 -2.76
N THR A 45 -12.41 -8.13 -1.64
CA THR A 45 -11.63 -7.17 -0.84
C THR A 45 -10.34 -7.81 -0.31
N ILE A 46 -9.27 -7.02 -0.27
CA ILE A 46 -8.00 -7.47 0.32
C ILE A 46 -8.07 -7.29 1.82
N CYS A 47 -7.70 -8.31 2.58
CA CYS A 47 -7.53 -8.21 4.01
C CYS A 47 -6.33 -7.29 4.31
N LEU A 48 -6.55 -6.28 5.16
CA LEU A 48 -5.49 -5.38 5.60
C LEU A 48 -4.47 -6.06 6.51
N ALA A 49 -4.95 -6.97 7.32
CA ALA A 49 -4.13 -7.79 8.21
C ALA A 49 -4.80 -9.11 8.52
N VAL A 50 -3.98 -10.10 8.85
CA VAL A 50 -4.36 -11.44 9.31
C VAL A 50 -3.54 -11.73 10.56
N THR A 51 -4.16 -12.27 11.62
CA THR A 51 -3.46 -12.63 12.86
C THR A 51 -2.40 -13.72 12.65
N PRO A 52 -1.38 -13.79 13.52
CA PRO A 52 -0.38 -14.87 13.48
C PRO A 52 -1.00 -16.27 13.56
N ALA A 53 -2.01 -16.45 14.40
CA ALA A 53 -2.72 -17.71 14.55
C ALA A 53 -3.34 -18.17 13.23
N LEU A 54 -4.04 -17.26 12.54
CA LEU A 54 -4.68 -17.59 11.27
C LEU A 54 -3.66 -17.76 10.12
N LYS A 55 -2.52 -17.04 10.15
CA LYS A 55 -1.40 -17.25 9.21
C LYS A 55 -0.78 -18.65 9.36
N ALA A 56 -0.75 -19.22 10.55
CA ALA A 56 -0.24 -20.58 10.79
C ALA A 56 -1.03 -21.65 10.02
N TRP A 57 -2.28 -21.38 9.67
CA TRP A 57 -3.12 -22.22 8.80
C TRP A 57 -2.86 -22.03 7.30
N GLY A 58 -1.80 -21.32 6.92
CA GLY A 58 -1.41 -21.10 5.52
C GLY A 58 -2.14 -19.93 4.85
N ILE A 59 -2.84 -19.08 5.59
CA ILE A 59 -3.52 -17.89 5.04
C ILE A 59 -2.53 -16.73 4.92
N SER A 60 -2.44 -16.15 3.71
CA SER A 60 -1.54 -15.02 3.44
C SER A 60 -1.91 -13.78 4.28
N GLY A 61 -0.91 -13.01 4.71
CA GLY A 61 -1.13 -11.76 5.45
C GLY A 61 -1.92 -10.67 4.69
N ARG A 62 -2.01 -10.80 3.36
CA ARG A 62 -2.77 -9.92 2.47
C ARG A 62 -3.68 -10.71 1.52
N ALA A 63 -4.24 -11.82 2.00
CA ALA A 63 -5.21 -12.61 1.26
C ALA A 63 -6.44 -11.77 0.89
N ARG A 64 -7.13 -12.13 -0.17
CA ARG A 64 -8.48 -11.64 -0.42
C ARG A 64 -9.46 -12.37 0.50
N LEU A 65 -10.56 -11.72 0.86
CA LEU A 65 -11.51 -12.31 1.83
C LEU A 65 -12.05 -13.66 1.34
N PHE A 66 -12.36 -13.81 0.04
CA PHE A 66 -12.80 -15.09 -0.52
C PHE A 66 -11.74 -16.20 -0.39
N GLU A 67 -10.43 -15.86 -0.48
CA GLU A 67 -9.34 -16.85 -0.31
C GLU A 67 -9.29 -17.33 1.15
N VAL A 68 -9.59 -16.44 2.10
CA VAL A 68 -9.72 -16.81 3.53
C VAL A 68 -10.89 -17.76 3.72
N VAL A 69 -12.08 -17.43 3.18
CA VAL A 69 -13.29 -18.26 3.26
C VAL A 69 -13.00 -19.67 2.73
N HIS A 70 -12.51 -19.78 1.49
CA HIS A 70 -12.22 -21.07 0.86
C HIS A 70 -11.18 -21.89 1.65
N ARG A 71 -10.10 -21.23 2.11
CA ARG A 71 -9.06 -21.93 2.87
C ARG A 71 -9.58 -22.45 4.20
N VAL A 72 -10.40 -21.67 4.91
CA VAL A 72 -11.03 -22.11 6.17
C VAL A 72 -12.01 -23.27 5.93
N GLU A 73 -12.79 -23.24 4.85
CA GLU A 73 -13.66 -24.36 4.48
C GLU A 73 -12.87 -25.65 4.19
N GLU A 74 -11.76 -25.56 3.43
CA GLU A 74 -10.87 -26.69 3.19
C GLU A 74 -10.31 -27.26 4.49
N LEU A 75 -9.77 -26.40 5.35
CA LEU A 75 -9.23 -26.78 6.66
C LEU A 75 -10.28 -27.44 7.53
N ASN A 76 -11.51 -26.93 7.54
CA ASN A 76 -12.59 -27.55 8.31
C ASN A 76 -12.99 -28.92 7.74
N ARG A 77 -12.98 -29.13 6.44
CA ARG A 77 -13.16 -30.46 5.84
C ARG A 77 -12.07 -31.43 6.27
N GLU A 78 -10.80 -30.99 6.22
CA GLU A 78 -9.65 -31.80 6.66
C GLU A 78 -9.73 -32.14 8.15
N ARG A 79 -10.06 -31.16 9.02
CA ARG A 79 -10.22 -31.31 10.46
C ARG A 79 -11.36 -32.28 10.80
N LEU A 80 -12.53 -32.12 10.17
CA LEU A 80 -13.68 -33.01 10.41
C LEU A 80 -13.32 -34.46 10.07
N ALA A 81 -12.71 -34.67 8.89
CA ALA A 81 -12.28 -35.99 8.47
C ALA A 81 -11.24 -36.63 9.45
N ALA A 82 -10.31 -35.80 9.95
CA ALA A 82 -9.32 -36.25 10.94
C ALA A 82 -9.99 -36.59 12.31
N ALA A 83 -10.90 -35.74 12.79
CA ALA A 83 -11.61 -35.93 14.04
C ALA A 83 -12.51 -37.17 14.02
N VAL A 84 -13.17 -37.46 12.89
CA VAL A 84 -13.96 -38.68 12.69
C VAL A 84 -13.06 -39.92 12.72
N ARG A 85 -11.94 -39.91 11.98
CA ARG A 85 -10.97 -41.01 11.98
C ARG A 85 -10.36 -41.26 13.36
N GLY A 86 -10.12 -40.20 14.12
CA GLY A 86 -9.58 -40.28 15.49
C GLY A 86 -10.61 -40.62 16.56
N GLY A 87 -11.88 -40.79 16.21
CA GLY A 87 -12.96 -41.12 17.15
C GLY A 87 -13.39 -39.95 18.05
N HIS A 88 -12.98 -38.73 17.75
CA HIS A 88 -13.32 -37.50 18.50
C HIS A 88 -14.73 -37.00 18.22
N ILE A 89 -15.30 -37.35 17.06
CA ILE A 89 -16.66 -36.98 16.64
C ILE A 89 -17.46 -38.23 16.36
N ARG A 90 -18.69 -38.28 16.87
CA ARG A 90 -19.68 -39.33 16.62
C ARG A 90 -20.79 -38.79 15.71
N LYS A 91 -21.51 -39.70 15.06
CA LYS A 91 -22.70 -39.33 14.28
C LYS A 91 -23.75 -38.70 15.19
N ASP A 92 -24.40 -37.67 14.68
CA ASP A 92 -25.61 -37.10 15.31
C ASP A 92 -26.84 -38.01 15.14
N ALA A 93 -28.00 -37.54 15.59
CA ALA A 93 -29.27 -38.29 15.49
C ALA A 93 -29.69 -38.56 14.03
N ASP A 94 -29.25 -37.73 13.06
CA ASP A 94 -29.51 -37.86 11.65
C ASP A 94 -28.47 -38.70 10.90
N GLY A 95 -27.50 -39.26 11.61
CA GLY A 95 -26.44 -40.10 11.08
C GLY A 95 -25.31 -39.32 10.39
N LYS A 96 -25.23 -37.99 10.57
CA LYS A 96 -24.20 -37.10 10.02
C LYS A 96 -23.07 -36.86 11.02
N TYR A 97 -21.88 -36.59 10.49
CA TYR A 97 -20.77 -36.13 11.32
C TYR A 97 -20.71 -34.61 11.24
N ASP A 98 -20.71 -33.93 12.38
CA ASP A 98 -20.51 -32.48 12.45
C ASP A 98 -19.68 -32.11 13.69
N PHE A 99 -19.10 -30.93 13.71
CA PHE A 99 -18.34 -30.41 14.83
C PHE A 99 -19.25 -30.15 16.03
N VAL A 100 -18.69 -30.29 17.22
CA VAL A 100 -19.41 -30.03 18.47
C VAL A 100 -19.74 -28.55 18.63
N THR A 101 -18.76 -27.69 18.32
CA THR A 101 -18.89 -26.22 18.36
C THR A 101 -17.76 -25.59 17.55
N GLU A 102 -17.77 -24.26 17.45
CA GLU A 102 -16.75 -23.45 16.77
C GLU A 102 -15.82 -22.78 17.79
N SER A 103 -14.51 -22.73 17.47
CA SER A 103 -13.52 -22.01 18.28
C SER A 103 -12.72 -21.02 17.41
N PHE A 104 -12.43 -19.86 17.98
CA PHE A 104 -11.65 -18.78 17.38
C PHE A 104 -10.23 -18.69 17.97
N ASP A 105 -9.89 -19.60 18.89
CA ASP A 105 -8.61 -19.64 19.57
C ASP A 105 -7.75 -20.83 19.11
N ALA A 106 -6.51 -20.54 18.71
CA ALA A 106 -5.59 -21.54 18.16
C ALA A 106 -5.22 -22.63 19.18
N ASN A 107 -5.12 -22.28 20.47
CA ASN A 107 -4.76 -23.24 21.51
C ASN A 107 -5.92 -24.22 21.77
N ALA A 108 -7.14 -23.71 21.83
CA ALA A 108 -8.34 -24.53 21.94
C ALA A 108 -8.48 -25.48 20.72
N LEU A 109 -8.27 -24.97 19.51
CA LEU A 109 -8.30 -25.77 18.28
C LEU A 109 -7.20 -26.84 18.21
N ALA A 110 -6.05 -26.59 18.85
CA ALA A 110 -4.97 -27.55 18.93
C ALA A 110 -5.27 -28.65 20.01
N ALA A 111 -5.92 -28.25 21.10
CA ALA A 111 -6.26 -29.15 22.19
C ALA A 111 -7.45 -30.08 21.87
N ASP A 112 -8.43 -29.62 21.10
CA ASP A 112 -9.64 -30.37 20.78
C ASP A 112 -9.90 -30.44 19.25
N PRO A 113 -9.68 -31.63 18.65
CA PRO A 113 -9.97 -31.85 17.21
C PRO A 113 -11.45 -31.76 16.84
N ALA A 114 -12.38 -31.88 17.82
CA ALA A 114 -13.82 -31.81 17.58
C ALA A 114 -14.34 -30.38 17.40
N LEU A 115 -13.48 -29.39 17.57
CA LEU A 115 -13.81 -27.97 17.36
C LEU A 115 -13.64 -27.56 15.89
N LYS A 116 -14.64 -26.82 15.36
CA LYS A 116 -14.58 -26.17 14.05
C LYS A 116 -13.67 -24.92 14.13
N LEU A 117 -12.84 -24.72 13.12
CA LEU A 117 -12.05 -23.50 12.97
C LEU A 117 -12.95 -22.34 12.60
N GLY A 118 -13.10 -21.38 13.51
CA GLY A 118 -13.73 -20.09 13.31
C GLY A 118 -12.72 -18.95 13.25
N TYR A 119 -13.16 -17.81 12.71
CA TYR A 119 -12.36 -16.58 12.69
C TYR A 119 -13.26 -15.34 12.69
N TYR A 120 -12.77 -14.26 13.29
CA TYR A 120 -13.43 -12.95 13.26
C TYR A 120 -13.09 -12.19 11.99
N VAL A 121 -14.08 -11.48 11.45
CA VAL A 121 -13.88 -10.47 10.40
C VAL A 121 -14.12 -9.10 11.02
N ALA A 122 -13.05 -8.31 11.21
CA ALA A 122 -13.11 -6.99 11.79
C ALA A 122 -13.11 -5.90 10.69
N PRO A 123 -14.11 -5.01 10.63
CA PRO A 123 -14.07 -3.87 9.73
C PRO A 123 -12.88 -2.95 10.07
N PRO A 124 -12.20 -2.34 9.06
CA PRO A 124 -11.10 -1.42 9.30
C PRO A 124 -11.51 -0.19 10.09
N ARG A 125 -10.65 0.25 11.03
CA ARG A 125 -10.79 1.47 11.83
C ARG A 125 -9.50 2.30 11.76
N MET A 126 -9.23 2.90 10.58
CA MET A 126 -7.93 3.51 10.27
C MET A 126 -7.49 4.59 11.27
N LYS A 127 -8.40 5.45 11.75
CA LYS A 127 -8.07 6.45 12.79
C LYS A 127 -7.64 5.84 14.12
N LEU A 128 -8.24 4.71 14.48
CA LEU A 128 -7.81 3.98 15.67
C LEU A 128 -6.38 3.46 15.50
N TYR A 129 -6.07 2.92 14.32
CA TYR A 129 -4.73 2.42 14.04
C TYR A 129 -3.69 3.55 14.04
N GLU A 130 -4.00 4.72 13.46
CA GLU A 130 -3.14 5.92 13.55
C GLU A 130 -2.91 6.34 15.01
N LYS A 131 -3.96 6.29 15.86
CA LYS A 131 -3.85 6.59 17.29
C LYS A 131 -2.93 5.62 18.03
N TYR A 132 -3.05 4.31 17.75
CA TYR A 132 -2.15 3.31 18.33
C TYR A 132 -0.72 3.48 17.83
N SER A 133 -0.51 3.72 16.54
CA SER A 133 0.81 3.99 15.96
C SER A 133 1.48 5.22 16.60
N ALA A 134 0.75 6.33 16.75
CA ALA A 134 1.25 7.53 17.42
C ALA A 134 1.60 7.28 18.91
N LYS A 135 0.77 6.50 19.63
CA LYS A 135 1.05 6.11 21.01
C LYS A 135 2.32 5.26 21.08
N ILE A 136 2.49 4.30 20.19
CA ILE A 136 3.67 3.44 20.14
C ILE A 136 4.92 4.26 19.78
N PHE A 137 4.81 5.17 18.80
CA PHE A 137 5.92 6.07 18.47
C PHE A 137 6.36 6.91 19.68
N SER A 138 5.41 7.40 20.50
CA SER A 138 5.75 8.12 21.74
C SER A 138 6.49 7.27 22.78
N ILE A 139 6.32 5.93 22.74
CA ILE A 139 7.12 5.02 23.57
C ILE A 139 8.55 4.95 23.04
N TYR A 140 8.73 4.77 21.73
CA TYR A 140 10.06 4.73 21.13
C TYR A 140 10.89 5.99 21.39
N THR A 141 10.24 7.17 21.40
CA THR A 141 10.93 8.45 21.67
C THR A 141 11.42 8.63 23.10
N LYS A 142 11.07 7.75 24.04
CA LYS A 142 11.67 7.70 25.37
C LYS A 142 13.09 7.12 25.35
N TYR A 143 13.41 6.31 24.36
CA TYR A 143 14.67 5.60 24.22
C TYR A 143 15.62 6.24 23.21
N ILE A 144 15.07 6.69 22.09
CA ILE A 144 15.80 7.26 20.95
C ILE A 144 15.11 8.52 20.50
N ALA A 145 15.85 9.61 20.31
CA ALA A 145 15.28 10.89 19.89
C ALA A 145 14.62 10.81 18.51
N PRO A 146 13.55 11.59 18.26
CA PRO A 146 12.80 11.53 16.99
C PRO A 146 13.65 11.80 15.75
N GLU A 147 14.72 12.57 15.87
CA GLU A 147 15.67 12.86 14.79
C GLU A 147 16.43 11.61 14.34
N ASP A 148 16.65 10.65 15.23
CA ASP A 148 17.35 9.40 14.95
C ASP A 148 16.39 8.24 14.60
N ILE A 149 15.08 8.51 14.47
CA ILE A 149 14.06 7.53 14.07
C ILE A 149 13.48 7.89 12.69
N ILE A 150 13.41 6.92 11.79
CA ILE A 150 12.64 6.97 10.54
C ILE A 150 11.35 6.20 10.75
N VAL A 151 10.19 6.86 10.60
CA VAL A 151 8.90 6.19 10.49
C VAL A 151 8.75 5.67 9.06
N TYR A 152 8.99 4.38 8.87
CA TYR A 152 8.96 3.75 7.55
C TYR A 152 7.52 3.45 7.10
N SER A 153 6.68 3.00 8.03
CA SER A 153 5.25 2.79 7.83
C SER A 153 4.47 3.07 9.12
N ILE A 154 3.16 2.79 9.12
CA ILE A 154 2.31 2.93 10.32
C ILE A 154 2.71 1.94 11.44
N ASP A 155 3.39 0.86 11.10
CA ASP A 155 3.74 -0.25 12.00
C ASP A 155 5.25 -0.56 12.02
N GLU A 156 6.06 0.18 11.27
CA GLU A 156 7.49 -0.07 11.12
C GLU A 156 8.35 1.18 11.28
N ILE A 157 9.43 1.06 12.04
CA ILE A 157 10.44 2.09 12.20
C ILE A 157 11.85 1.57 11.94
N PHE A 158 12.76 2.50 11.60
CA PHE A 158 14.20 2.32 11.73
C PHE A 158 14.74 3.35 12.71
N ALA A 159 15.71 2.95 13.53
CA ALA A 159 16.35 3.83 14.50
C ALA A 159 17.88 3.68 14.45
N ASP A 160 18.59 4.80 14.44
CA ASP A 160 20.05 4.80 14.69
C ASP A 160 20.28 4.74 16.20
N ALA A 161 20.68 3.58 16.68
CA ALA A 161 20.92 3.30 18.09
C ALA A 161 22.34 3.68 18.56
N THR A 162 23.24 4.02 17.63
CA THR A 162 24.68 4.12 17.86
C THR A 162 25.08 4.94 19.09
N ARG A 163 24.49 6.13 19.25
CA ARG A 163 24.81 7.03 20.37
C ARG A 163 24.20 6.55 21.69
N TYR A 164 23.05 5.88 21.63
CA TYR A 164 22.25 5.52 22.79
C TYR A 164 22.79 4.32 23.55
N LEU A 165 23.46 3.39 22.85
CA LEU A 165 24.04 2.19 23.47
C LEU A 165 25.05 2.55 24.56
N ARG A 166 25.93 3.54 24.30
CA ARG A 166 26.91 4.01 25.31
C ARG A 166 26.24 4.75 26.45
N THR A 167 25.30 5.65 26.13
CA THR A 167 24.62 6.50 27.12
C THR A 167 23.76 5.68 28.06
N GLN A 168 23.04 4.69 27.52
CA GLN A 168 22.14 3.84 28.30
C GLN A 168 22.84 2.59 28.86
N ARG A 169 24.09 2.34 28.47
CA ARG A 169 24.87 1.13 28.85
C ARG A 169 24.14 -0.17 28.51
N LEU A 170 23.48 -0.21 27.36
CA LEU A 170 22.75 -1.36 26.84
C LEU A 170 23.39 -1.86 25.56
N SER A 171 23.34 -3.16 25.31
CA SER A 171 23.56 -3.72 23.98
C SER A 171 22.39 -3.34 23.05
N ALA A 172 22.59 -3.41 21.75
CA ALA A 172 21.53 -3.15 20.77
C ALA A 172 20.31 -4.09 20.96
N ARG A 173 20.60 -5.34 21.33
CA ARG A 173 19.57 -6.34 21.65
C ARG A 173 18.76 -5.93 22.87
N GLU A 174 19.42 -5.54 23.94
CA GLU A 174 18.73 -5.10 25.18
C GLU A 174 17.90 -3.85 24.96
N LEU A 175 18.40 -2.88 24.20
CA LEU A 175 17.68 -1.67 23.86
C LEU A 175 16.42 -1.99 23.02
N ALA A 176 16.54 -2.80 21.96
CA ALA A 176 15.42 -3.22 21.15
C ALA A 176 14.37 -3.98 21.96
N MET A 177 14.81 -4.90 22.85
CA MET A 177 13.93 -5.64 23.73
C MET A 177 13.21 -4.76 24.76
N ALA A 178 13.90 -3.74 25.32
CA ALA A 178 13.28 -2.79 26.25
C ALA A 178 12.17 -1.99 25.54
N MET A 179 12.43 -1.49 24.33
CA MET A 179 11.45 -0.77 23.52
C MET A 179 10.24 -1.64 23.20
N ILE A 180 10.43 -2.87 22.75
CA ILE A 180 9.34 -3.78 22.37
C ILE A 180 8.52 -4.19 23.59
N ARG A 181 9.16 -4.48 24.73
CA ARG A 181 8.44 -4.86 25.96
C ARG A 181 7.60 -3.73 26.50
N GLU A 182 8.09 -2.50 26.46
CA GLU A 182 7.27 -1.35 26.88
C GLU A 182 6.06 -1.16 25.96
N VAL A 183 6.22 -1.36 24.65
CA VAL A 183 5.09 -1.37 23.69
C VAL A 183 4.11 -2.48 24.06
N LEU A 184 4.58 -3.70 24.28
CA LEU A 184 3.73 -4.85 24.65
C LEU A 184 2.95 -4.59 25.94
N TYR A 185 3.62 -4.16 27.01
CA TYR A 185 2.96 -3.92 28.30
C TYR A 185 1.98 -2.76 28.28
N THR A 186 2.26 -1.74 27.42
CA THR A 186 1.41 -0.55 27.31
C THR A 186 0.23 -0.73 26.35
N THR A 187 0.37 -1.58 25.35
CA THR A 187 -0.61 -1.68 24.25
C THR A 187 -1.12 -3.11 24.00
N GLY A 188 -0.52 -4.14 24.58
CA GLY A 188 -0.84 -5.54 24.28
C GLY A 188 -0.34 -6.02 22.90
N ILE A 189 0.48 -5.22 22.20
CA ILE A 189 0.96 -5.52 20.84
C ILE A 189 2.44 -5.86 20.90
N THR A 190 2.82 -7.02 20.36
CA THR A 190 4.22 -7.43 20.25
C THR A 190 4.82 -7.04 18.90
N ALA A 191 6.15 -7.16 18.77
CA ALA A 191 6.90 -6.80 17.58
C ALA A 191 7.99 -7.81 17.24
N THR A 192 8.51 -7.68 16.03
CA THR A 192 9.74 -8.34 15.58
C THR A 192 10.81 -7.27 15.38
N ALA A 193 12.05 -7.55 15.74
CA ALA A 193 13.16 -6.62 15.55
C ALA A 193 14.33 -7.24 14.80
N GLY A 194 15.05 -6.38 14.09
CA GLY A 194 16.33 -6.68 13.50
C GLY A 194 17.36 -5.63 13.88
N VAL A 195 18.55 -6.08 14.22
CA VAL A 195 19.71 -5.24 14.51
C VAL A 195 20.72 -5.44 13.38
N GLY A 196 21.30 -4.35 12.88
CA GLY A 196 22.28 -4.41 11.81
C GLY A 196 23.32 -3.28 11.89
N THR A 197 24.44 -3.47 11.22
CA THR A 197 25.49 -2.46 11.06
C THR A 197 25.11 -1.36 10.08
N ASN A 198 24.04 -1.57 9.30
CA ASN A 198 23.43 -0.61 8.40
C ASN A 198 21.91 -0.84 8.31
N LEU A 199 21.18 0.08 7.64
CA LEU A 199 19.71 0.01 7.51
C LEU A 199 19.24 -1.25 6.78
N TYR A 200 19.97 -1.68 5.74
CA TYR A 200 19.62 -2.87 4.98
C TYR A 200 19.73 -4.13 5.84
N LEU A 201 20.85 -4.30 6.55
CA LEU A 201 21.06 -5.46 7.41
C LEU A 201 20.09 -5.51 8.58
N ALA A 202 19.74 -4.36 9.19
CA ALA A 202 18.69 -4.29 10.21
C ALA A 202 17.33 -4.78 9.66
N LYS A 203 16.95 -4.34 8.44
CA LYS A 203 15.71 -4.77 7.79
C LYS A 203 15.70 -6.25 7.46
N VAL A 204 16.78 -6.76 6.87
CA VAL A 204 16.90 -8.17 6.46
C VAL A 204 16.99 -9.09 7.67
N ALA A 205 17.67 -8.67 8.75
CA ALA A 205 17.66 -9.37 10.02
C ALA A 205 16.25 -9.54 10.56
N MET A 206 15.45 -8.48 10.52
CA MET A 206 14.05 -8.48 10.96
C MET A 206 13.16 -9.35 10.07
N ASP A 207 13.22 -9.14 8.74
CA ASP A 207 12.25 -9.76 7.81
C ASP A 207 12.53 -11.23 7.52
N ILE A 208 13.80 -11.64 7.48
CA ILE A 208 14.18 -13.00 7.09
C ILE A 208 14.59 -13.83 8.31
N VAL A 209 15.54 -13.35 9.11
CA VAL A 209 16.12 -14.15 10.18
C VAL A 209 15.21 -14.19 11.41
N ALA A 210 14.77 -13.02 11.90
CA ALA A 210 13.94 -12.95 13.10
C ALA A 210 12.57 -13.62 12.91
N LYS A 211 11.94 -13.52 11.74
CA LYS A 211 10.65 -14.17 11.46
C LYS A 211 10.72 -15.70 11.55
N ARG A 212 11.90 -16.30 11.36
CA ARG A 212 12.15 -17.74 11.48
C ARG A 212 12.72 -18.15 12.83
N ALA A 213 13.22 -17.21 13.62
CA ALA A 213 13.71 -17.47 14.95
C ALA A 213 12.57 -17.87 15.90
N PRO A 214 12.83 -18.71 16.92
CA PRO A 214 11.86 -18.97 17.97
C PRO A 214 11.49 -17.66 18.67
N ALA A 215 10.21 -17.52 18.98
CA ALA A 215 9.74 -16.41 19.81
C ALA A 215 10.16 -16.62 21.26
N ASP A 216 10.44 -15.55 22.00
CA ASP A 216 10.56 -15.62 23.45
C ASP A 216 9.18 -15.81 24.10
N ARG A 217 9.15 -15.87 25.45
CA ARG A 217 7.91 -16.01 26.23
C ARG A 217 6.86 -14.93 25.96
N ASP A 218 7.30 -13.74 25.53
CA ASP A 218 6.47 -12.58 25.24
C ASP A 218 6.09 -12.50 23.74
N GLY A 219 6.42 -13.52 22.95
CA GLY A 219 6.17 -13.60 21.51
C GLY A 219 7.11 -12.74 20.67
N VAL A 220 8.16 -12.15 21.26
CA VAL A 220 9.14 -11.30 20.59
C VAL A 220 10.14 -12.15 19.81
N ARG A 221 10.48 -11.71 18.61
CA ARG A 221 11.52 -12.30 17.78
C ARG A 221 12.54 -11.23 17.43
N LEU A 222 13.81 -11.52 17.61
CA LEU A 222 14.91 -10.61 17.33
C LEU A 222 16.08 -11.33 16.70
N ALA A 223 16.67 -10.74 15.67
CA ALA A 223 17.89 -11.22 15.03
C ALA A 223 18.89 -10.09 14.82
N GLU A 224 20.17 -10.45 14.71
CA GLU A 224 21.27 -9.53 14.49
C GLU A 224 22.08 -9.99 13.28
N LEU A 225 22.47 -9.05 12.44
CA LEU A 225 23.33 -9.26 11.27
C LEU A 225 24.40 -8.16 11.17
N ASP A 226 25.59 -8.58 10.83
CA ASP A 226 26.65 -7.80 10.23
C ASP A 226 26.91 -8.31 8.80
N GLU A 227 27.80 -7.69 8.04
CA GLU A 227 28.11 -8.03 6.66
C GLU A 227 28.62 -9.46 6.51
N ARG A 228 29.39 -9.95 7.51
CA ARG A 228 29.92 -11.30 7.51
C ARG A 228 28.83 -12.34 7.74
N SER A 229 28.07 -12.19 8.82
CA SER A 229 26.99 -13.12 9.18
C SER A 229 25.85 -13.09 8.16
N TYR A 230 25.62 -11.96 7.49
CA TYR A 230 24.70 -11.85 6.35
C TYR A 230 25.14 -12.78 5.21
N ARG A 231 26.40 -12.69 4.80
CA ARG A 231 26.96 -13.54 3.71
C ARG A 231 26.92 -15.01 4.09
N GLU A 232 27.33 -15.36 5.31
CA GLU A 232 27.34 -16.74 5.79
C GLU A 232 25.94 -17.36 5.85
N LYS A 233 24.91 -16.60 6.28
CA LYS A 233 23.57 -17.14 6.54
C LYS A 233 22.60 -16.97 5.36
N LEU A 234 22.73 -15.91 4.55
CA LEU A 234 21.68 -15.49 3.63
C LEU A 234 22.09 -15.44 2.15
N TRP A 235 23.37 -15.61 1.80
CA TRP A 235 23.76 -15.64 0.38
C TRP A 235 23.08 -16.77 -0.41
N CYS A 236 22.75 -17.89 0.23
CA CYS A 236 22.04 -19.01 -0.40
C CYS A 236 20.52 -19.00 -0.15
N HIS A 237 19.99 -17.95 0.51
CA HIS A 237 18.58 -17.88 0.86
C HIS A 237 17.68 -17.76 -0.38
N LYS A 238 16.55 -18.48 -0.35
CA LYS A 238 15.48 -18.45 -1.35
C LYS A 238 14.11 -18.33 -0.67
N PRO A 239 13.15 -17.67 -1.31
CA PRO A 239 13.23 -16.97 -2.59
C PRO A 239 13.94 -15.61 -2.46
N ILE A 240 14.58 -15.14 -3.55
CA ILE A 240 15.28 -13.85 -3.57
C ILE A 240 14.32 -12.65 -3.33
N THR A 241 13.04 -12.82 -3.54
CA THR A 241 11.99 -11.81 -3.27
C THR A 241 11.73 -11.56 -1.78
N ASP A 242 12.32 -12.34 -0.87
CA ASP A 242 12.27 -12.06 0.57
C ASP A 242 13.17 -10.88 0.96
N PHE A 243 14.17 -10.57 0.11
CA PHE A 243 15.09 -9.46 0.36
C PHE A 243 14.43 -8.11 0.06
N TRP A 244 14.69 -7.15 0.93
CA TRP A 244 14.20 -5.79 0.78
C TRP A 244 14.60 -5.21 -0.59
N ARG A 245 13.67 -4.54 -1.26
CA ARG A 245 13.77 -3.97 -2.61
C ARG A 245 13.88 -4.96 -3.77
N VAL A 246 13.82 -6.26 -3.52
CA VAL A 246 13.77 -7.27 -4.59
C VAL A 246 12.32 -7.71 -4.83
N GLY A 247 11.63 -7.04 -5.74
CA GLY A 247 10.28 -7.42 -6.14
C GLY A 247 10.26 -8.48 -7.26
N ARG A 248 9.07 -8.98 -7.61
CA ARG A 248 8.88 -10.00 -8.68
C ARG A 248 9.49 -9.59 -10.03
N GLY A 249 9.43 -8.29 -10.38
CA GLY A 249 10.02 -7.79 -11.64
C GLY A 249 11.55 -7.83 -11.62
N THR A 250 12.16 -7.51 -10.48
CA THR A 250 13.61 -7.64 -10.27
C THR A 250 14.02 -9.11 -10.31
N ALA A 251 13.32 -9.98 -9.58
CA ALA A 251 13.59 -11.41 -9.55
C ALA A 251 13.58 -12.04 -10.96
N ARG A 252 12.54 -11.78 -11.79
CA ARG A 252 12.51 -12.30 -13.17
C ARG A 252 13.69 -11.85 -14.03
N ARG A 253 14.14 -10.61 -13.87
CA ARG A 253 15.33 -10.11 -14.60
C ARG A 253 16.61 -10.75 -14.10
N LEU A 254 16.70 -11.02 -12.79
CA LEU A 254 17.83 -11.76 -12.20
C LEU A 254 17.85 -13.23 -12.66
N GLU A 255 16.70 -13.90 -12.70
CA GLU A 255 16.54 -15.26 -13.23
C GLU A 255 17.03 -15.36 -14.67
N ALA A 256 16.74 -14.36 -15.52
CA ALA A 256 17.23 -14.30 -16.90
C ALA A 256 18.77 -14.17 -16.99
N LEU A 257 19.42 -13.69 -15.92
CA LEU A 257 20.89 -13.63 -15.78
C LEU A 257 21.48 -14.84 -15.03
N GLY A 258 20.65 -15.83 -14.68
CA GLY A 258 21.07 -16.99 -13.91
C GLY A 258 21.25 -16.75 -12.41
N CYS A 259 20.77 -15.61 -11.89
CA CYS A 259 20.87 -15.25 -10.48
C CYS A 259 19.58 -15.58 -9.73
N PHE A 260 19.62 -16.51 -8.79
CA PHE A 260 18.49 -16.96 -7.97
C PHE A 260 18.64 -16.59 -6.49
N THR A 261 19.81 -16.12 -6.09
CA THR A 261 20.16 -15.75 -4.71
C THR A 261 20.98 -14.46 -4.69
N MET A 262 21.08 -13.81 -3.52
CA MET A 262 21.94 -12.63 -3.38
C MET A 262 23.43 -12.98 -3.55
N GLY A 263 23.85 -14.18 -3.17
CA GLY A 263 25.19 -14.67 -3.44
C GLY A 263 25.50 -14.83 -4.94
N ASP A 264 24.50 -15.17 -5.77
CA ASP A 264 24.68 -15.20 -7.23
C ASP A 264 24.87 -13.78 -7.79
N VAL A 265 24.10 -12.81 -7.28
CA VAL A 265 24.23 -11.39 -7.66
C VAL A 265 25.64 -10.88 -7.30
N ALA A 266 26.11 -11.16 -6.08
CA ALA A 266 27.43 -10.76 -5.61
C ALA A 266 28.54 -11.36 -6.50
N ARG A 267 28.49 -12.65 -6.84
CA ARG A 267 29.44 -13.29 -7.74
C ARG A 267 29.37 -12.73 -9.16
N LEU A 268 28.17 -12.47 -9.68
CA LEU A 268 28.01 -11.87 -11.01
C LEU A 268 28.57 -10.45 -11.05
N SER A 269 28.48 -9.68 -9.96
CA SER A 269 29.06 -8.34 -9.90
C SER A 269 30.58 -8.33 -10.04
N GLU A 270 31.28 -9.36 -9.56
CA GLU A 270 32.72 -9.52 -9.76
C GLU A 270 33.08 -10.02 -11.17
N GLN A 271 32.26 -10.92 -11.74
CA GLN A 271 32.55 -11.56 -13.01
C GLN A 271 32.13 -10.74 -14.22
N ASN A 272 30.96 -10.08 -14.15
CA ASN A 272 30.37 -9.32 -15.25
C ASN A 272 29.37 -8.26 -14.72
N GLU A 273 29.88 -7.25 -14.04
CA GLU A 273 29.07 -6.15 -13.51
C GLU A 273 28.23 -5.46 -14.59
N SER A 274 28.79 -5.31 -15.81
CA SER A 274 28.09 -4.68 -16.95
C SER A 274 26.78 -5.39 -17.30
N ALA A 275 26.62 -6.68 -17.03
CA ALA A 275 25.36 -7.38 -17.25
C ALA A 275 24.26 -6.88 -16.30
N LEU A 276 24.61 -6.60 -15.04
CA LEU A 276 23.69 -6.02 -14.05
C LEU A 276 23.29 -4.60 -14.43
N TYR A 277 24.25 -3.75 -14.83
CA TYR A 277 23.93 -2.38 -15.26
C TYR A 277 23.06 -2.34 -16.52
N ARG A 278 23.28 -3.24 -17.50
CA ARG A 278 22.40 -3.35 -18.67
C ARG A 278 20.97 -3.75 -18.29
N ALA A 279 20.80 -4.61 -17.30
CA ALA A 279 19.50 -5.10 -16.87
C ALA A 279 18.77 -4.11 -15.96
N PHE A 280 19.47 -3.37 -15.10
CA PHE A 280 18.87 -2.59 -14.02
C PHE A 280 19.17 -1.08 -14.07
N GLY A 281 20.05 -0.63 -14.98
CA GLY A 281 20.54 0.76 -15.04
C GLY A 281 21.20 1.15 -13.71
N VAL A 282 21.02 2.38 -13.28
CA VAL A 282 21.58 2.91 -12.02
C VAL A 282 21.12 2.13 -10.76
N ASN A 283 20.00 1.40 -10.84
CA ASN A 283 19.58 0.57 -9.72
C ASN A 283 20.44 -0.69 -9.51
N ALA A 284 21.35 -1.00 -10.46
CA ALA A 284 22.31 -2.09 -10.30
C ALA A 284 23.23 -1.85 -9.13
N GLU A 285 23.69 -0.61 -8.93
CA GLU A 285 24.59 -0.23 -7.82
C GLU A 285 23.98 -0.61 -6.47
N LEU A 286 22.77 -0.15 -6.18
CA LEU A 286 22.07 -0.50 -4.96
C LEU A 286 21.86 -2.02 -4.80
N LEU A 287 21.57 -2.73 -5.90
CA LEU A 287 21.37 -4.18 -5.88
C LEU A 287 22.68 -4.92 -5.56
N ILE A 288 23.80 -4.48 -6.12
CA ILE A 288 25.14 -5.01 -5.86
C ILE A 288 25.53 -4.76 -4.42
N ASP A 289 25.42 -3.52 -3.94
CA ASP A 289 25.70 -3.16 -2.55
C ASP A 289 24.92 -4.05 -1.57
N HIS A 290 23.62 -4.18 -1.78
CA HIS A 290 22.77 -5.05 -0.96
C HIS A 290 23.18 -6.54 -1.05
N ALA A 291 23.64 -7.00 -2.21
CA ALA A 291 24.13 -8.38 -2.35
C ALA A 291 25.37 -8.63 -1.51
N TRP A 292 26.23 -7.63 -1.34
CA TRP A 292 27.39 -7.67 -0.44
C TRP A 292 27.07 -7.38 1.02
N GLY A 293 25.86 -6.95 1.33
CA GLY A 293 25.42 -6.55 2.67
C GLY A 293 25.80 -5.12 3.02
N TRP A 294 26.04 -4.27 2.03
CA TRP A 294 26.41 -2.88 2.18
C TRP A 294 25.23 -1.93 1.98
N GLU A 295 25.14 -0.87 2.78
CA GLU A 295 24.17 0.21 2.62
C GLU A 295 24.74 1.48 3.27
N PRO A 296 25.17 2.45 2.47
CA PRO A 296 25.78 3.69 2.98
C PRO A 296 24.77 4.69 3.52
N THR A 297 23.48 4.53 3.21
CA THR A 297 22.43 5.48 3.60
C THR A 297 22.26 5.52 5.12
N THR A 298 22.22 6.74 5.66
CA THR A 298 22.02 6.98 7.09
C THR A 298 20.65 7.59 7.36
N VAL A 299 20.22 7.62 8.62
CA VAL A 299 18.98 8.30 9.05
C VAL A 299 18.99 9.77 8.64
N ASP A 300 20.12 10.46 8.83
CA ASP A 300 20.27 11.88 8.46
C ASP A 300 20.10 12.10 6.96
N MET A 301 20.69 11.23 6.13
CA MET A 301 20.54 11.30 4.66
C MET A 301 19.09 11.11 4.23
N VAL A 302 18.39 10.14 4.83
CA VAL A 302 16.95 9.91 4.53
C VAL A 302 16.13 11.15 4.91
N LYS A 303 16.38 11.75 6.06
CA LYS A 303 15.65 12.95 6.51
C LYS A 303 16.01 14.21 5.73
N ALA A 304 17.25 14.33 5.28
CA ALA A 304 17.69 15.44 4.44
C ALA A 304 17.23 15.33 2.98
N TYR A 305 16.87 14.11 2.52
CA TYR A 305 16.48 13.88 1.13
C TYR A 305 15.28 14.73 0.71
N ARG A 306 15.44 15.41 -0.40
CA ARG A 306 14.37 16.16 -1.07
C ARG A 306 14.20 15.64 -2.49
N PRO A 307 13.05 15.05 -2.84
CA PRO A 307 12.85 14.53 -4.19
C PRO A 307 12.93 15.66 -5.24
N VAL A 308 13.59 15.36 -6.35
CA VAL A 308 13.74 16.29 -7.48
C VAL A 308 12.38 16.55 -8.15
N SER A 309 11.55 15.52 -8.28
CA SER A 309 10.20 15.64 -8.79
C SER A 309 9.18 15.28 -7.71
N LYS A 310 8.11 16.05 -7.65
CA LYS A 310 6.99 15.81 -6.74
C LYS A 310 5.76 15.48 -7.54
N SER A 311 4.98 14.53 -7.05
CA SER A 311 3.67 14.21 -7.61
C SER A 311 2.64 14.01 -6.52
N LEU A 312 1.38 14.28 -6.83
CA LEU A 312 0.24 13.99 -5.99
C LEU A 312 -0.72 13.12 -6.76
N SER A 313 -0.92 11.89 -6.31
CA SER A 313 -1.78 10.93 -7.00
C SER A 313 -2.91 10.44 -6.12
N SER A 314 -4.00 10.08 -6.76
CA SER A 314 -5.18 9.48 -6.15
C SER A 314 -5.68 8.33 -7.00
N GLY A 315 -5.98 7.19 -6.37
CA GLY A 315 -6.53 6.01 -7.03
C GLY A 315 -7.82 5.54 -6.38
N GLN A 316 -8.73 5.00 -7.18
CA GLN A 316 -9.97 4.40 -6.71
C GLN A 316 -10.26 3.12 -7.48
N VAL A 317 -10.53 2.03 -6.76
CA VAL A 317 -11.12 0.80 -7.31
C VAL A 317 -12.62 0.86 -7.05
N LEU A 318 -13.42 0.75 -8.10
CA LEU A 318 -14.87 0.80 -8.02
C LEU A 318 -15.43 -0.51 -7.45
N LYS A 319 -16.54 -0.45 -6.72
CA LYS A 319 -17.20 -1.62 -6.14
C LYS A 319 -17.73 -2.55 -7.23
N GLU A 320 -18.31 -1.97 -8.25
CA GLU A 320 -18.82 -2.62 -9.46
C GLU A 320 -18.23 -1.96 -10.72
N PRO A 321 -18.27 -2.61 -11.88
CA PRO A 321 -17.84 -2.01 -13.12
C PRO A 321 -18.78 -0.85 -13.53
N TYR A 322 -18.20 0.30 -13.91
CA TYR A 322 -18.94 1.48 -14.36
C TYR A 322 -18.82 1.64 -15.88
N ASP A 323 -19.88 2.15 -16.50
CA ASP A 323 -19.85 2.58 -17.88
C ASP A 323 -19.08 3.91 -18.06
N PHE A 324 -19.01 4.39 -19.29
CA PHE A 324 -18.30 5.62 -19.65
C PHE A 324 -18.79 6.84 -18.86
N ASP A 325 -20.11 7.05 -18.77
CA ASP A 325 -20.69 8.25 -18.15
C ASP A 325 -20.51 8.26 -16.62
N ARG A 326 -20.78 7.13 -15.98
CA ARG A 326 -20.51 6.97 -14.54
C ARG A 326 -19.00 7.05 -14.24
N GLY A 327 -18.14 6.47 -15.08
CA GLY A 327 -16.70 6.59 -14.95
C GLY A 327 -16.23 8.04 -15.08
N ARG A 328 -16.81 8.80 -16.00
CA ARG A 328 -16.55 10.24 -16.18
C ARG A 328 -16.95 11.06 -14.94
N LEU A 329 -18.06 10.71 -14.28
CA LEU A 329 -18.45 11.32 -13.01
C LEU A 329 -17.39 11.08 -11.92
N ILE A 330 -16.89 9.85 -11.79
CA ILE A 330 -15.81 9.53 -10.83
C ILE A 330 -14.55 10.34 -11.10
N VAL A 331 -14.16 10.49 -12.37
CA VAL A 331 -13.00 11.31 -12.74
C VAL A 331 -13.22 12.78 -12.33
N ARG A 332 -14.43 13.31 -12.50
CA ARG A 332 -14.79 14.70 -12.05
C ARG A 332 -14.66 14.83 -10.52
N GLU A 333 -15.19 13.89 -9.77
CA GLU A 333 -15.10 13.88 -8.31
C GLU A 333 -13.64 13.81 -7.83
N MET A 334 -12.85 12.91 -8.43
CA MET A 334 -11.44 12.75 -8.08
C MET A 334 -10.61 13.98 -8.43
N THR A 335 -10.93 14.63 -9.54
CA THR A 335 -10.25 15.87 -9.98
C THR A 335 -10.49 17.03 -9.02
N GLU A 336 -11.72 17.17 -8.53
CA GLU A 336 -12.04 18.18 -7.51
C GLU A 336 -11.24 17.96 -6.23
N LEU A 337 -11.23 16.73 -5.72
CA LEU A 337 -10.47 16.39 -4.52
C LEU A 337 -8.96 16.61 -4.71
N LEU A 338 -8.42 16.28 -5.88
CA LEU A 338 -7.01 16.51 -6.21
C LEU A 338 -6.68 18.01 -6.23
N ALA A 339 -7.52 18.85 -6.86
CA ALA A 339 -7.32 20.28 -6.90
C ALA A 339 -7.38 20.92 -5.50
N LEU A 340 -8.32 20.50 -4.65
CA LEU A 340 -8.38 20.94 -3.26
C LEU A 340 -7.14 20.51 -2.46
N GLU A 341 -6.62 19.31 -2.70
CA GLU A 341 -5.40 18.85 -2.01
C GLU A 341 -4.15 19.61 -2.49
N LEU A 342 -4.07 20.00 -3.77
CA LEU A 342 -3.03 20.91 -4.28
C LEU A 342 -3.05 22.25 -3.55
N VAL A 343 -4.23 22.86 -3.42
CA VAL A 343 -4.40 24.13 -2.69
C VAL A 343 -4.01 23.99 -1.22
N LYS A 344 -4.43 22.90 -0.56
CA LYS A 344 -4.12 22.61 0.84
C LYS A 344 -2.61 22.50 1.09
N LYS A 345 -1.89 21.87 0.15
CA LYS A 345 -0.44 21.66 0.21
C LYS A 345 0.38 22.80 -0.40
N GLN A 346 -0.27 23.84 -0.92
CA GLN A 346 0.36 24.95 -1.61
C GLN A 346 1.21 24.52 -2.82
N PHE A 347 0.71 23.55 -3.59
CA PHE A 347 1.32 23.11 -4.84
C PHE A 347 0.51 23.53 -6.05
N VAL A 348 1.21 23.71 -7.16
CA VAL A 348 0.67 23.91 -8.50
C VAL A 348 1.28 22.91 -9.47
N THR A 349 0.61 22.67 -10.59
CA THR A 349 1.07 21.77 -11.64
C THR A 349 0.82 22.35 -13.04
N LYS A 350 1.60 21.87 -14.02
CA LYS A 350 1.34 22.05 -15.47
C LYS A 350 1.01 20.73 -16.17
N LYS A 351 1.02 19.59 -15.44
CA LYS A 351 0.90 18.29 -16.07
C LYS A 351 0.08 17.32 -15.22
N LEU A 352 -0.85 16.65 -15.87
CA LEU A 352 -1.78 15.70 -15.26
C LEU A 352 -1.67 14.36 -15.99
N GLU A 353 -1.82 13.27 -15.26
CA GLU A 353 -1.83 11.92 -15.82
C GLU A 353 -3.10 11.20 -15.37
N LEU A 354 -3.83 10.64 -16.34
CA LEU A 354 -5.01 9.84 -16.11
C LEU A 354 -4.77 8.41 -16.59
N THR A 355 -5.07 7.43 -15.75
CA THR A 355 -5.05 6.02 -16.12
C THR A 355 -6.36 5.36 -15.71
N ILE A 356 -7.03 4.72 -16.66
CA ILE A 356 -8.26 3.97 -16.48
C ILE A 356 -7.96 2.50 -16.71
N SER A 357 -8.28 1.66 -15.72
CA SER A 357 -8.22 0.20 -15.91
C SER A 357 -9.64 -0.34 -16.07
N TYR A 358 -9.82 -1.17 -17.08
CA TYR A 358 -11.10 -1.77 -17.41
C TYR A 358 -11.34 -3.04 -16.60
N ASP A 359 -12.61 -3.40 -16.44
CA ASP A 359 -12.99 -4.68 -15.85
C ASP A 359 -12.88 -5.81 -16.87
N ARG A 360 -12.65 -7.02 -16.42
CA ARG A 360 -12.63 -8.22 -17.24
C ARG A 360 -13.98 -8.47 -17.95
N GLU A 361 -15.07 -8.08 -17.31
CA GLU A 361 -16.43 -8.20 -17.84
C GLU A 361 -16.64 -7.33 -19.09
N SER A 362 -15.69 -6.45 -19.42
CA SER A 362 -15.67 -5.70 -20.69
C SER A 362 -15.47 -6.58 -21.91
N LEU A 363 -14.98 -7.82 -21.74
CA LEU A 363 -14.67 -8.71 -22.85
C LEU A 363 -15.54 -9.97 -22.82
N THR A 364 -16.12 -10.29 -23.98
CA THR A 364 -16.74 -11.59 -24.28
C THR A 364 -15.93 -12.31 -25.35
N VAL A 365 -15.75 -13.64 -25.21
CA VAL A 365 -15.03 -14.44 -26.19
C VAL A 365 -15.94 -14.66 -27.42
N LEU A 366 -15.50 -14.17 -28.57
CA LEU A 366 -16.17 -14.40 -29.86
C LEU A 366 -15.67 -15.67 -30.52
N ARG A 367 -14.34 -15.88 -30.51
CA ARG A 367 -13.70 -17.07 -31.09
C ARG A 367 -12.54 -17.49 -30.19
N PRO A 368 -12.60 -18.67 -29.57
CA PRO A 368 -11.48 -19.18 -28.80
C PRO A 368 -10.27 -19.46 -29.71
N GLY A 369 -9.08 -19.05 -29.24
CA GLY A 369 -7.78 -19.39 -29.81
C GLY A 369 -7.03 -20.39 -28.94
N THR A 370 -5.83 -20.78 -29.36
CA THR A 370 -4.93 -21.66 -28.58
C THR A 370 -4.36 -20.98 -27.35
N ASP A 371 -4.20 -19.67 -27.43
CA ASP A 371 -3.85 -18.83 -26.27
C ASP A 371 -4.69 -17.52 -26.25
N MET A 372 -4.43 -16.68 -25.28
CA MET A 372 -5.15 -15.41 -25.10
C MET A 372 -4.92 -14.43 -26.27
N ARG A 373 -3.77 -14.48 -26.93
CA ARG A 373 -3.43 -13.60 -28.06
C ARG A 373 -4.13 -14.01 -29.34
N ASP A 374 -4.41 -15.30 -29.49
CA ASP A 374 -5.09 -15.85 -30.66
C ASP A 374 -6.63 -15.84 -30.49
N THR A 375 -7.11 -15.59 -29.29
CA THR A 375 -8.54 -15.50 -28.96
C THR A 375 -9.11 -14.16 -29.43
N VAL A 376 -10.24 -14.20 -30.14
CA VAL A 376 -10.95 -12.99 -30.58
C VAL A 376 -11.99 -12.62 -29.56
N TYR A 377 -11.93 -11.38 -29.14
CA TYR A 377 -12.83 -10.81 -28.13
C TYR A 377 -13.76 -9.75 -28.73
N ALA A 378 -14.91 -9.59 -28.13
CA ALA A 378 -15.79 -8.44 -28.36
C ALA A 378 -15.94 -7.60 -27.09
N ALA A 379 -16.20 -6.32 -27.27
CA ALA A 379 -16.65 -5.46 -26.19
C ALA A 379 -18.03 -5.91 -25.71
N SER A 380 -18.18 -6.22 -24.43
CA SER A 380 -19.39 -6.85 -23.89
C SER A 380 -20.63 -5.95 -23.99
N ARG A 381 -20.47 -4.62 -24.02
CA ARG A 381 -21.58 -3.66 -24.12
C ARG A 381 -22.19 -3.55 -25.54
N THR A 382 -21.37 -3.62 -26.56
CA THR A 382 -21.79 -3.34 -27.95
C THR A 382 -21.64 -4.53 -28.90
N GLY A 383 -20.91 -5.56 -28.50
CA GLY A 383 -20.55 -6.67 -29.38
C GLY A 383 -19.48 -6.33 -30.42
N ARG A 384 -18.95 -5.09 -30.42
CA ARG A 384 -17.87 -4.66 -31.32
C ARG A 384 -16.61 -5.50 -31.10
N VAL A 385 -15.99 -5.96 -32.19
CA VAL A 385 -14.70 -6.67 -32.08
C VAL A 385 -13.68 -5.77 -31.37
N TYR A 386 -13.10 -6.28 -30.31
CA TYR A 386 -12.09 -5.57 -29.56
C TYR A 386 -10.71 -5.82 -30.18
N THR A 387 -10.07 -4.74 -30.60
CA THR A 387 -8.75 -4.79 -31.27
C THR A 387 -7.60 -4.30 -30.36
N GLY A 388 -7.91 -3.89 -29.14
CA GLY A 388 -6.91 -3.44 -28.18
C GLY A 388 -6.13 -4.59 -27.54
N ALA A 389 -5.10 -4.25 -26.76
CA ALA A 389 -4.30 -5.23 -26.05
C ALA A 389 -5.13 -5.96 -24.99
N VAL A 390 -4.98 -7.29 -24.93
CA VAL A 390 -5.54 -8.14 -23.87
C VAL A 390 -4.39 -8.71 -23.05
N THR A 391 -4.45 -8.59 -21.73
CA THR A 391 -3.42 -9.05 -20.80
C THR A 391 -4.02 -9.93 -19.72
N PRO A 392 -3.27 -10.92 -19.18
CA PRO A 392 -3.74 -11.72 -18.07
C PRO A 392 -3.65 -10.94 -16.74
N ASP A 393 -4.65 -11.11 -15.88
CA ASP A 393 -4.56 -10.69 -14.48
C ASP A 393 -3.70 -11.70 -13.66
N LEU A 394 -3.60 -11.47 -12.34
CA LEU A 394 -2.85 -12.37 -11.45
C LEU A 394 -3.37 -13.82 -11.41
N TYR A 395 -4.58 -14.04 -11.85
CA TYR A 395 -5.24 -15.36 -11.92
C TYR A 395 -5.27 -15.93 -13.35
N GLY A 396 -4.54 -15.30 -14.28
CA GLY A 396 -4.50 -15.72 -15.70
C GLY A 396 -5.74 -15.37 -16.51
N ARG A 397 -6.67 -14.55 -15.99
CA ARG A 397 -7.92 -14.21 -16.69
C ARG A 397 -7.72 -13.00 -17.60
N PRO A 398 -8.30 -13.00 -18.82
CA PRO A 398 -8.15 -11.91 -19.77
C PRO A 398 -8.82 -10.61 -19.27
N HIS A 399 -8.15 -9.50 -19.48
CA HIS A 399 -8.74 -8.17 -19.32
C HIS A 399 -8.17 -7.19 -20.36
N PRO A 400 -8.91 -6.14 -20.74
CA PRO A 400 -8.43 -5.12 -21.67
C PRO A 400 -7.22 -4.37 -21.10
N GLY A 401 -6.32 -3.95 -21.96
CA GLY A 401 -5.26 -3.02 -21.63
C GLY A 401 -5.84 -1.72 -21.07
N HIS A 402 -5.13 -1.07 -20.15
CA HIS A 402 -5.57 0.20 -19.56
C HIS A 402 -5.47 1.36 -20.56
N ALA A 403 -6.41 2.32 -20.44
CA ALA A 403 -6.28 3.60 -21.12
C ALA A 403 -5.38 4.53 -20.28
N HIS A 404 -4.47 5.23 -20.95
CA HIS A 404 -3.58 6.20 -20.32
C HIS A 404 -3.46 7.45 -21.17
N GLY A 405 -3.40 8.60 -20.51
CA GLY A 405 -3.17 9.87 -21.19
C GLY A 405 -2.65 10.96 -20.27
N THR A 406 -1.99 11.91 -20.90
CA THR A 406 -1.43 13.09 -20.25
C THR A 406 -2.18 14.35 -20.69
N GLY A 407 -2.57 15.18 -19.72
CA GLY A 407 -3.10 16.52 -19.91
C GLY A 407 -2.04 17.57 -19.59
N LYS A 408 -1.82 18.53 -20.49
CA LYS A 408 -0.96 19.68 -20.26
C LYS A 408 -1.81 20.91 -19.99
N LEU A 409 -1.35 21.73 -19.08
CA LEU A 409 -1.94 23.03 -18.75
C LEU A 409 -1.06 24.15 -19.31
N ASP A 410 -1.68 25.24 -19.71
CA ASP A 410 -1.02 26.44 -20.29
C ASP A 410 -0.11 27.13 -19.27
N ARG A 411 -0.48 27.04 -17.98
CA ARG A 411 0.22 27.69 -16.87
C ARG A 411 0.28 26.81 -15.64
N TRP A 412 1.12 27.15 -14.70
CA TRP A 412 1.11 26.57 -13.35
C TRP A 412 -0.17 26.95 -12.64
N THR A 413 -0.92 25.95 -12.14
CA THR A 413 -2.21 26.21 -11.53
C THR A 413 -2.64 25.14 -10.54
N SER A 414 -3.49 25.52 -9.58
CA SER A 414 -4.30 24.66 -8.73
C SER A 414 -5.81 24.89 -8.94
N SER A 415 -6.19 25.63 -10.01
CA SER A 415 -7.58 25.89 -10.36
C SER A 415 -8.32 24.60 -10.67
N THR A 416 -9.39 24.33 -9.92
CA THR A 416 -10.25 23.17 -10.13
C THR A 416 -10.83 23.15 -11.54
N LYS A 417 -11.24 24.33 -12.06
CA LYS A 417 -11.82 24.45 -13.40
C LYS A 417 -10.82 24.04 -14.49
N ARG A 418 -9.62 24.65 -14.49
CA ARG A 418 -8.59 24.37 -15.51
C ARG A 418 -8.13 22.91 -15.47
N ILE A 419 -7.92 22.37 -14.26
CA ILE A 419 -7.54 20.97 -14.05
C ILE A 419 -8.67 20.04 -14.54
N MET A 420 -9.93 20.37 -14.23
CA MET A 420 -11.10 19.61 -14.66
C MET A 420 -11.19 19.55 -16.19
N ASP A 421 -11.11 20.69 -16.85
CA ASP A 421 -11.20 20.78 -18.31
C ASP A 421 -10.08 19.95 -18.98
N ALA A 422 -8.85 20.05 -18.47
CA ALA A 422 -7.73 19.27 -18.99
C ALA A 422 -7.89 17.75 -18.76
N VAL A 423 -8.31 17.32 -17.57
CA VAL A 423 -8.49 15.90 -17.25
C VAL A 423 -9.63 15.29 -18.05
N LEU A 424 -10.76 16.01 -18.18
CA LEU A 424 -11.90 15.53 -18.97
C LEU A 424 -11.57 15.45 -20.45
N GLY A 425 -10.80 16.42 -20.98
CA GLY A 425 -10.29 16.32 -22.36
C GLY A 425 -9.37 15.12 -22.59
N VAL A 426 -8.59 14.71 -21.58
CA VAL A 426 -7.85 13.45 -21.64
C VAL A 426 -8.80 12.26 -21.62
N TYR A 427 -9.75 12.24 -20.68
CA TYR A 427 -10.72 11.15 -20.53
C TYR A 427 -11.48 10.90 -21.84
N ASP A 428 -12.09 11.94 -22.41
CA ASP A 428 -12.90 11.86 -23.61
C ASP A 428 -12.10 11.40 -24.85
N ARG A 429 -10.78 11.61 -24.85
CA ARG A 429 -9.86 11.20 -25.93
C ARG A 429 -9.38 9.76 -25.82
N VAL A 430 -9.10 9.26 -24.60
CA VAL A 430 -8.38 7.98 -24.42
C VAL A 430 -9.24 6.83 -23.92
N VAL A 431 -10.40 7.10 -23.32
CA VAL A 431 -11.25 6.06 -22.74
C VAL A 431 -12.17 5.47 -23.80
N ASP A 432 -12.16 4.15 -23.94
CA ASP A 432 -13.06 3.43 -24.84
C ASP A 432 -14.47 3.37 -24.20
N PRO A 433 -15.51 3.97 -24.84
CA PRO A 433 -16.85 4.02 -24.27
C PRO A 433 -17.57 2.67 -24.25
N ASP A 434 -17.08 1.67 -25.00
CA ASP A 434 -17.67 0.34 -25.06
C ASP A 434 -17.20 -0.59 -23.93
N LEU A 435 -16.20 -0.16 -23.15
CA LEU A 435 -15.61 -0.96 -22.09
C LEU A 435 -16.08 -0.49 -20.70
N LEU A 436 -16.11 -1.42 -19.76
CA LEU A 436 -16.49 -1.18 -18.38
C LEU A 436 -15.26 -0.79 -17.53
N ILE A 437 -15.36 0.30 -16.77
CA ILE A 437 -14.30 0.86 -15.96
C ILE A 437 -14.29 0.20 -14.59
N ARG A 438 -13.12 -0.23 -14.13
CA ARG A 438 -12.91 -0.84 -12.81
C ARG A 438 -12.07 0.01 -11.87
N ARG A 439 -11.10 0.75 -12.41
CA ARG A 439 -10.18 1.56 -11.60
C ARG A 439 -9.85 2.86 -12.31
N VAL A 440 -9.82 3.93 -11.52
CA VAL A 440 -9.38 5.27 -11.94
C VAL A 440 -8.15 5.64 -11.13
N ASN A 441 -7.09 6.10 -11.81
CA ASN A 441 -5.93 6.74 -11.19
C ASN A 441 -5.74 8.10 -11.85
N LEU A 442 -5.58 9.12 -11.01
CA LEU A 442 -5.34 10.49 -11.42
C LEU A 442 -4.12 11.02 -10.67
N ALA A 443 -3.19 11.65 -11.37
CA ALA A 443 -2.00 12.26 -10.78
C ALA A 443 -1.78 13.66 -11.32
N ALA A 444 -1.42 14.59 -10.43
CA ALA A 444 -0.74 15.82 -10.75
C ALA A 444 0.77 15.59 -10.59
N VAL A 445 1.53 15.80 -11.63
CA VAL A 445 2.98 15.55 -11.66
C VAL A 445 3.75 16.85 -11.87
N GLU A 446 5.07 16.80 -11.71
CA GLU A 446 5.94 17.98 -11.83
C GLU A 446 5.48 19.12 -10.91
N LEU A 447 5.14 18.82 -9.66
CA LEU A 447 4.62 19.80 -8.72
C LEU A 447 5.69 20.81 -8.31
N VAL A 448 5.30 22.08 -8.28
CA VAL A 448 6.09 23.18 -7.75
C VAL A 448 5.31 23.84 -6.61
N ARG A 449 6.03 24.32 -5.59
CA ARG A 449 5.38 25.12 -4.55
C ARG A 449 4.99 26.49 -5.12
N GLU A 450 3.89 27.05 -4.65
CA GLU A 450 3.42 28.36 -5.10
C GLU A 450 4.40 29.49 -4.83
N ASP A 451 5.14 29.40 -3.72
CA ASP A 451 6.17 30.37 -3.32
C ASP A 451 7.51 30.20 -4.08
N GLU A 452 7.68 29.07 -4.78
CA GLU A 452 8.86 28.74 -5.59
C GLU A 452 8.59 28.84 -7.10
N LEU A 453 7.44 29.43 -7.51
CA LEU A 453 7.08 29.50 -8.92
C LEU A 453 8.15 30.23 -9.74
N PRO A 454 8.59 29.65 -10.88
CA PRO A 454 9.44 30.36 -11.82
C PRO A 454 8.71 31.62 -12.31
N GLN A 455 9.45 32.73 -12.46
CA GLN A 455 8.88 33.91 -13.12
C GLN A 455 8.38 33.51 -14.50
N GLU A 456 7.11 33.81 -14.79
CA GLU A 456 6.57 33.59 -16.14
C GLU A 456 7.35 34.43 -17.12
N ALA A 457 7.86 33.80 -18.18
CA ALA A 457 8.45 34.53 -19.28
C ALA A 457 7.41 35.52 -19.85
N PRO A 458 7.80 36.75 -20.20
CA PRO A 458 6.88 37.70 -20.80
C PRO A 458 6.27 37.09 -22.07
N GLU A 459 4.94 37.09 -22.13
CA GLU A 459 4.21 36.57 -23.29
C GLU A 459 4.45 37.49 -24.47
N GLN A 460 5.05 36.97 -25.53
CA GLN A 460 5.27 37.75 -26.76
C GLN A 460 3.92 37.89 -27.47
N LEU A 461 3.39 39.11 -27.45
CA LEU A 461 2.17 39.43 -28.17
C LEU A 461 2.45 39.50 -29.69
N SER A 462 1.46 39.11 -30.49
CA SER A 462 1.48 39.37 -31.92
C SER A 462 1.52 40.86 -32.19
N LEU A 463 2.23 41.30 -33.21
CA LEU A 463 2.30 42.70 -33.64
C LEU A 463 0.90 43.32 -33.94
N PHE A 464 -0.09 42.49 -34.19
CA PHE A 464 -1.47 42.87 -34.51
C PHE A 464 -2.45 42.63 -33.34
N ALA A 465 -1.96 42.25 -32.15
CA ALA A 465 -2.80 42.05 -30.99
C ALA A 465 -3.20 43.41 -30.39
N ASP A 466 -4.49 43.58 -30.08
CA ASP A 466 -4.95 44.71 -29.26
C ASP A 466 -4.48 44.52 -27.82
N CYS A 467 -3.52 45.36 -27.42
CA CYS A 467 -2.95 45.29 -26.06
C CYS A 467 -4.01 45.58 -25.00
N GLY A 468 -4.99 46.45 -25.28
CA GLY A 468 -6.05 46.78 -24.33
C GLY A 468 -6.99 45.61 -24.11
N GLU A 469 -7.47 44.95 -25.15
CA GLU A 469 -8.29 43.74 -25.04
C GLU A 469 -7.55 42.58 -24.36
N TRP A 470 -6.24 42.45 -24.62
CA TRP A 470 -5.40 41.43 -23.97
C TRP A 470 -5.25 41.71 -22.48
N GLU A 471 -4.96 42.94 -22.08
CA GLU A 471 -4.85 43.33 -20.66
C GLU A 471 -6.15 43.13 -19.91
N GLU A 472 -7.30 43.55 -20.49
CA GLU A 472 -8.60 43.32 -19.90
C GLU A 472 -8.92 41.82 -19.73
N ARG A 473 -8.62 41.01 -20.74
CA ARG A 473 -8.81 39.56 -20.68
C ARG A 473 -7.95 38.96 -19.57
N LYS A 474 -6.69 39.31 -19.47
CA LYS A 474 -5.77 38.87 -18.42
C LYS A 474 -6.23 39.29 -17.02
N ALA A 475 -6.74 40.54 -16.89
CA ALA A 475 -7.28 41.05 -15.64
C ALA A 475 -8.53 40.24 -15.20
N ARG A 476 -9.45 39.95 -16.15
CA ARG A 476 -10.64 39.13 -15.90
C ARG A 476 -10.26 37.68 -15.49
N GLU A 477 -9.29 37.07 -16.17
CA GLU A 477 -8.76 35.75 -15.83
C GLU A 477 -8.16 35.71 -14.41
N ARG A 478 -7.32 36.71 -14.06
CA ARG A 478 -6.74 36.81 -12.70
C ARG A 478 -7.80 36.98 -11.62
N ALA A 479 -8.80 37.82 -11.87
CA ALA A 479 -9.91 38.03 -10.95
C ALA A 479 -10.75 36.73 -10.73
N ALA A 480 -10.97 35.98 -11.83
CA ALA A 480 -11.67 34.69 -11.78
C ALA A 480 -10.86 33.64 -11.00
N ASP A 481 -9.55 33.51 -11.27
CA ASP A 481 -8.64 32.60 -10.57
C ASP A 481 -8.57 32.94 -9.06
N GLU A 482 -8.51 34.23 -8.71
CA GLU A 482 -8.49 34.67 -7.32
C GLU A 482 -9.83 34.38 -6.60
N LYS A 483 -10.96 34.62 -7.27
CA LYS A 483 -12.30 34.28 -6.73
C LYS A 483 -12.41 32.77 -6.48
N GLU A 484 -11.99 31.95 -7.44
CA GLU A 484 -11.99 30.49 -7.30
C GLU A 484 -11.12 30.06 -6.13
N ARG A 485 -9.91 30.63 -6.00
CA ARG A 485 -8.99 30.32 -4.92
C ARG A 485 -9.56 30.67 -3.53
N ARG A 486 -10.23 31.80 -3.40
CA ARG A 486 -10.95 32.17 -2.16
C ARG A 486 -12.01 31.13 -1.81
N LEU A 487 -12.78 30.69 -2.82
CA LEU A 487 -13.80 29.64 -2.65
C LEU A 487 -13.16 28.31 -2.20
N GLN A 488 -12.10 27.85 -2.86
CA GLN A 488 -11.35 26.63 -2.49
C GLN A 488 -10.84 26.70 -1.04
N LYS A 489 -10.22 27.81 -0.65
CA LYS A 489 -9.75 28.01 0.75
C LYS A 489 -10.89 28.00 1.76
N THR A 490 -12.03 28.61 1.41
CA THR A 490 -13.21 28.61 2.27
C THR A 490 -13.80 27.22 2.42
N THR A 491 -13.92 26.48 1.31
CA THR A 491 -14.33 25.06 1.31
C THR A 491 -13.45 24.22 2.21
N LEU A 492 -12.11 24.35 2.09
CA LEU A 492 -11.17 23.63 2.94
C LEU A 492 -11.31 23.96 4.43
N ARG A 493 -11.53 25.25 4.79
CA ARG A 493 -11.76 25.66 6.18
C ARG A 493 -13.05 25.06 6.75
N LEU A 494 -14.12 25.06 5.97
CA LEU A 494 -15.40 24.45 6.36
C LEU A 494 -15.27 22.94 6.52
N GLN A 495 -14.61 22.26 5.58
CA GLN A 495 -14.34 20.82 5.66
C GLN A 495 -13.44 20.45 6.84
N GLN A 496 -12.45 21.29 7.19
CA GLN A 496 -11.60 21.08 8.35
C GLN A 496 -12.37 21.22 9.67
N LYS A 497 -13.32 22.17 9.73
CA LYS A 497 -14.09 22.46 10.95
C LYS A 497 -15.27 21.50 11.14
N TYR A 498 -15.96 21.15 10.07
CA TYR A 498 -17.24 20.43 10.12
C TYR A 498 -17.21 19.05 9.47
N GLY A 499 -16.04 18.59 9.02
CA GLY A 499 -15.85 17.31 8.32
C GLY A 499 -15.89 17.45 6.80
N ARG A 500 -15.30 16.46 6.11
CA ARG A 500 -15.10 16.49 4.65
C ARG A 500 -16.39 16.57 3.85
N ASN A 501 -17.50 16.08 4.40
CA ASN A 501 -18.82 16.10 3.75
C ASN A 501 -19.65 17.37 4.06
N ALA A 502 -19.12 18.32 4.81
CA ALA A 502 -19.83 19.57 5.14
C ALA A 502 -20.09 20.46 3.93
N VAL A 503 -19.27 20.37 2.89
CA VAL A 503 -19.45 21.09 1.63
C VAL A 503 -19.26 20.10 0.48
N LEU A 504 -20.34 19.86 -0.27
CA LEU A 504 -20.40 18.98 -1.42
C LEU A 504 -20.88 19.78 -2.65
N LYS A 505 -20.45 19.37 -3.83
CA LYS A 505 -20.99 19.87 -5.10
C LYS A 505 -22.17 19.00 -5.55
N GLY A 506 -23.09 19.56 -6.31
CA GLY A 506 -24.26 18.83 -6.83
C GLY A 506 -23.90 17.53 -7.54
N MET A 507 -22.75 17.47 -8.23
CA MET A 507 -22.28 16.24 -8.88
C MET A 507 -22.01 15.08 -7.90
N ASN A 508 -21.67 15.38 -6.64
CA ASN A 508 -21.40 14.35 -5.62
C ASN A 508 -22.69 13.68 -5.11
N LEU A 509 -23.85 14.21 -5.49
CA LEU A 509 -25.19 13.68 -5.16
C LEU A 509 -25.82 12.90 -6.33
N LEU A 510 -25.13 12.85 -7.47
CA LEU A 510 -25.60 12.08 -8.62
C LEU A 510 -25.47 10.58 -8.37
N GLU A 511 -26.35 9.81 -9.01
CA GLU A 511 -26.27 8.35 -8.97
C GLU A 511 -24.91 7.85 -9.49
N GLY A 512 -24.27 6.98 -8.72
CA GLY A 512 -22.91 6.49 -9.00
C GLY A 512 -21.79 7.36 -8.43
N GLY A 513 -22.10 8.53 -7.82
CA GLY A 513 -21.10 9.33 -7.10
C GLY A 513 -20.56 8.60 -5.88
N THR A 514 -19.28 8.78 -5.60
CA THR A 514 -18.57 8.05 -4.52
C THR A 514 -17.92 8.97 -3.49
N THR A 515 -17.90 10.28 -3.70
CA THR A 515 -17.19 11.24 -2.86
C THR A 515 -17.62 11.17 -1.40
N ILE A 516 -18.93 11.06 -1.10
CA ILE A 516 -19.44 11.01 0.27
C ILE A 516 -18.87 9.83 1.04
N GLU A 517 -18.91 8.64 0.43
CA GLU A 517 -18.34 7.43 1.04
C GLU A 517 -16.82 7.51 1.13
N ARG A 518 -16.17 8.04 0.09
CA ARG A 518 -14.72 8.16 0.03
C ARG A 518 -14.16 9.14 1.06
N ASN A 519 -14.88 10.23 1.36
CA ASN A 519 -14.51 11.18 2.41
C ASN A 519 -14.50 10.55 3.82
N ARG A 520 -15.22 9.44 4.01
CA ARG A 520 -15.22 8.62 5.24
C ARG A 520 -14.10 7.59 5.28
N GLN A 521 -13.19 7.61 4.30
CA GLN A 521 -12.09 6.66 4.17
C GLN A 521 -10.74 7.35 4.41
N ILE A 522 -9.79 6.56 4.92
CA ILE A 522 -8.36 6.90 5.00
C ILE A 522 -7.61 5.82 4.22
N GLY A 523 -6.81 6.21 3.23
CA GLY A 523 -6.09 5.27 2.38
C GLY A 523 -7.00 4.28 1.61
N GLY A 524 -8.27 4.66 1.35
CA GLY A 524 -9.25 3.80 0.69
C GLY A 524 -9.95 2.78 1.62
N HIS A 525 -9.77 2.87 2.94
CA HIS A 525 -10.39 2.01 3.96
C HIS A 525 -11.20 2.84 4.95
N ARG A 526 -12.16 2.22 5.63
CA ARG A 526 -13.01 2.90 6.61
C ARG A 526 -12.18 3.61 7.68
N SER A 527 -12.52 4.87 8.00
CA SER A 527 -11.87 5.63 9.08
C SER A 527 -12.19 5.05 10.46
N GLY A 528 -13.38 4.48 10.65
CA GLY A 528 -13.85 3.97 11.93
C GLY A 528 -14.43 5.05 12.85
N GLU A 529 -14.65 6.28 12.35
CA GLU A 529 -15.51 7.25 13.02
C GLU A 529 -16.96 7.02 12.59
N GLU A 530 -17.82 6.78 13.55
CA GLU A 530 -19.25 6.98 13.36
C GLU A 530 -19.48 8.49 13.15
N ASP A 531 -20.33 8.85 12.18
CA ASP A 531 -20.70 10.24 11.98
C ASP A 531 -21.23 10.79 13.32
N ARG A 532 -20.54 11.79 13.85
CA ARG A 532 -21.18 12.67 14.82
C ARG A 532 -22.22 13.46 14.03
N THR A 533 -23.45 12.90 13.98
CA THR A 533 -24.66 13.60 13.55
C THR A 533 -24.88 14.85 14.38
#